data_179a08371ed9bc282d3c7a1fbc98cc10
#
_entry.id   179a08371ed9bc282d3c7a1fbc98cc10
#
_cell.length_a   1.000
_cell.length_b   1.000
_cell.length_c   1.000
_cell.angle_alpha   90.00
_cell.angle_beta   90.00
_cell.angle_gamma   90.00
#
_symmetry.space_group_name_H-M   'P 1'
#
loop_
_entity.id
_entity.type
_entity.pdbx_description
1 polymer ?
#
loop_
_entity_poly.entity_id
_entity_poly.type
_entity_poly.pdbx_seq_one_letter_code
_entity_poly.pdbx_strand_id
1 'polypeptide(L)'
;RFILNNLDMASYLMSGANPDANKTRISEDAAIFLKSRVALFEATWLKYHKEYVPGGDKWPGKDMYPNYTFPAGSYQAEIDYFLRRAYEAADSIAGKYALVQNTGNVQQSASEPSNPYMDMYATEDMKGYSEVIMWRQYSRALSVGHSVGYHAQLMNNGTGTTRGMIESYLMSDGKPIYSSSFTYNDEGIANVRKNRDARINVFLKE
;
A
#
# COMPACT_ATOMS: atom_id res chain seq x y z
N ARG A 1 -19.15 0.22 -5.30
CA ARG A 1 -19.66 1.46 -5.96
C ARG A 1 -20.06 2.53 -4.95
N PHE A 2 -20.81 2.21 -3.88
CA PHE A 2 -21.23 3.20 -2.86
C PHE A 2 -20.04 3.99 -2.30
N ILE A 3 -18.97 3.31 -1.86
CA ILE A 3 -17.77 3.97 -1.32
C ILE A 3 -17.12 4.88 -2.37
N LEU A 4 -17.01 4.43 -3.63
CA LEU A 4 -16.41 5.24 -4.69
C LEU A 4 -17.22 6.51 -4.97
N ASN A 5 -18.56 6.42 -5.00
CA ASN A 5 -19.42 7.58 -5.17
C ASN A 5 -19.29 8.60 -4.01
N ASN A 6 -19.16 8.10 -2.77
CA ASN A 6 -18.91 8.98 -1.62
C ASN A 6 -17.51 9.63 -1.70
N LEU A 7 -16.50 8.93 -2.19
CA LEU A 7 -15.16 9.49 -2.39
C LEU A 7 -15.13 10.49 -3.55
N ASP A 8 -15.92 10.27 -4.61
CA ASP A 8 -16.13 11.27 -5.68
C ASP A 8 -16.77 12.53 -5.12
N MET A 9 -17.81 12.40 -4.30
CA MET A 9 -18.44 13.54 -3.64
C MET A 9 -17.46 14.24 -2.69
N ALA A 10 -16.70 13.49 -1.91
CA ALA A 10 -15.71 14.04 -1.00
C ALA A 10 -14.64 14.84 -1.74
N SER A 11 -14.08 14.29 -2.84
CA SER A 11 -13.10 15.02 -3.66
C SER A 11 -13.70 16.28 -4.28
N TYR A 12 -14.94 16.22 -4.76
CA TYR A 12 -15.65 17.38 -5.30
C TYR A 12 -15.85 18.49 -4.26
N LEU A 13 -16.33 18.12 -3.07
CA LEU A 13 -16.57 19.08 -1.98
C LEU A 13 -15.27 19.66 -1.39
N MET A 14 -14.17 18.95 -1.53
CA MET A 14 -12.83 19.40 -1.11
C MET A 14 -12.00 19.92 -2.28
N SER A 15 -12.62 20.23 -3.42
CA SER A 15 -11.89 20.70 -4.61
C SER A 15 -11.02 21.90 -4.31
N GLY A 16 -9.72 21.80 -4.61
CA GLY A 16 -8.71 22.79 -4.30
C GLY A 16 -8.19 22.75 -2.86
N ALA A 17 -8.72 21.88 -1.99
CA ALA A 17 -8.17 21.68 -0.65
C ALA A 17 -6.90 20.82 -0.70
N ASN A 18 -5.76 21.49 -0.80
CA ASN A 18 -4.44 20.85 -0.73
C ASN A 18 -4.17 20.28 0.67
N PRO A 19 -3.20 19.34 0.80
CA PRO A 19 -2.70 18.93 2.11
C PRO A 19 -2.30 20.16 2.94
N ASP A 20 -2.74 20.22 4.19
CA ASP A 20 -2.32 21.27 5.11
C ASP A 20 -0.81 21.21 5.38
N ALA A 21 -0.23 22.27 5.95
CA ALA A 21 1.21 22.34 6.19
C ALA A 21 1.75 21.18 7.06
N ASN A 22 0.92 20.62 7.94
CA ASN A 22 1.27 19.46 8.78
C ASN A 22 0.89 18.11 8.17
N LYS A 23 0.09 18.10 7.08
CA LYS A 23 -0.41 16.88 6.43
C LYS A 23 -1.18 15.92 7.35
N THR A 24 -1.87 16.47 8.35
CA THR A 24 -2.61 15.71 9.36
C THR A 24 -4.12 15.73 9.14
N ARG A 25 -4.59 16.51 8.16
CA ARG A 25 -6.00 16.63 7.78
C ARG A 25 -6.27 16.00 6.42
N ILE A 26 -7.52 15.60 6.24
CA ILE A 26 -7.98 15.07 4.96
C ILE A 26 -7.95 16.18 3.91
N SER A 27 -7.48 15.87 2.71
CA SER A 27 -7.43 16.75 1.54
C SER A 27 -8.13 16.10 0.34
N GLU A 28 -8.34 16.86 -0.73
CA GLU A 28 -8.84 16.32 -1.99
C GLU A 28 -7.98 15.14 -2.47
N ASP A 29 -6.65 15.30 -2.49
CA ASP A 29 -5.73 14.25 -2.94
C ASP A 29 -5.76 13.00 -2.05
N ALA A 30 -6.00 13.15 -0.75
CA ALA A 30 -6.19 12.00 0.14
C ALA A 30 -7.47 11.21 -0.20
N ALA A 31 -8.56 11.89 -0.56
CA ALA A 31 -9.79 11.22 -1.00
C ALA A 31 -9.59 10.50 -2.33
N ILE A 32 -8.92 11.13 -3.28
CA ILE A 32 -8.60 10.55 -4.61
C ILE A 32 -7.67 9.33 -4.43
N PHE A 33 -6.66 9.42 -3.58
CA PHE A 33 -5.76 8.31 -3.28
C PHE A 33 -6.51 7.11 -2.68
N LEU A 34 -7.39 7.36 -1.70
CA LEU A 34 -8.21 6.30 -1.11
C LEU A 34 -9.15 5.67 -2.15
N LYS A 35 -9.74 6.48 -3.04
CA LYS A 35 -10.56 6.00 -4.15
C LYS A 35 -9.81 5.02 -5.05
N SER A 36 -8.56 5.36 -5.44
CA SER A 36 -7.71 4.46 -6.23
C SER A 36 -7.52 3.11 -5.53
N ARG A 37 -7.20 3.12 -4.24
CA ARG A 37 -6.98 1.90 -3.46
C ARG A 37 -8.23 1.05 -3.32
N VAL A 38 -9.38 1.66 -3.02
CA VAL A 38 -10.66 0.94 -2.88
C VAL A 38 -11.08 0.32 -4.21
N ALA A 39 -10.92 1.05 -5.30
CA ALA A 39 -11.25 0.54 -6.64
C ALA A 39 -10.34 -0.62 -7.05
N LEU A 40 -9.03 -0.50 -6.80
CA LEU A 40 -8.08 -1.58 -7.08
C LEU A 40 -8.38 -2.83 -6.24
N PHE A 41 -8.68 -2.65 -4.95
CA PHE A 41 -9.05 -3.76 -4.07
C PHE A 41 -10.28 -4.50 -4.60
N GLU A 42 -11.33 -3.79 -4.96
CA GLU A 42 -12.56 -4.41 -5.48
C GLU A 42 -12.33 -5.13 -6.81
N ALA A 43 -11.58 -4.51 -7.73
CA ALA A 43 -11.24 -5.14 -9.00
C ALA A 43 -10.47 -6.45 -8.83
N THR A 44 -9.46 -6.43 -7.96
CA THR A 44 -8.63 -7.62 -7.69
C THR A 44 -9.40 -8.67 -6.89
N TRP A 45 -10.26 -8.26 -5.95
CA TRP A 45 -11.15 -9.16 -5.25
C TRP A 45 -12.08 -9.90 -6.21
N LEU A 46 -12.78 -9.18 -7.07
CA LEU A 46 -13.61 -9.77 -8.11
C LEU A 46 -12.80 -10.76 -8.96
N LYS A 47 -11.64 -10.33 -9.46
CA LYS A 47 -10.81 -11.12 -10.37
C LYS A 47 -10.32 -12.44 -9.78
N TYR A 48 -9.88 -12.43 -8.53
CA TYR A 48 -9.21 -13.58 -7.91
C TYR A 48 -10.10 -14.43 -7.03
N HIS A 49 -11.31 -13.95 -6.68
CA HIS A 49 -12.24 -14.65 -5.78
C HIS A 49 -13.59 -14.93 -6.45
N LYS A 50 -13.55 -15.34 -7.72
CA LYS A 50 -14.74 -15.56 -8.57
C LYS A 50 -15.84 -16.39 -7.91
N GLU A 51 -15.49 -17.38 -7.09
CA GLU A 51 -16.46 -18.25 -6.42
C GLU A 51 -17.25 -17.55 -5.30
N TYR A 52 -16.68 -16.48 -4.72
CA TYR A 52 -17.22 -15.77 -3.54
C TYR A 52 -17.89 -14.43 -3.87
N VAL A 53 -17.97 -14.07 -5.13
CA VAL A 53 -18.59 -12.82 -5.61
C VAL A 53 -19.90 -13.11 -6.33
N PRO A 54 -20.76 -12.12 -6.62
CA PRO A 54 -22.02 -12.32 -7.31
C PRO A 54 -21.87 -13.21 -8.55
N GLY A 55 -22.73 -14.21 -8.66
CA GLY A 55 -22.67 -15.22 -9.71
C GLY A 55 -21.76 -16.42 -9.40
N GLY A 56 -20.99 -16.39 -8.34
CA GLY A 56 -20.16 -17.51 -7.86
C GLY A 56 -20.92 -18.47 -6.95
N ASP A 57 -20.51 -19.74 -6.95
CA ASP A 57 -21.24 -20.81 -6.23
C ASP A 57 -21.18 -20.64 -4.72
N LYS A 58 -20.13 -20.03 -4.18
CA LYS A 58 -19.91 -19.77 -2.74
C LYS A 58 -20.27 -18.34 -2.32
N TRP A 59 -20.91 -17.58 -3.19
CA TRP A 59 -21.30 -16.22 -2.84
C TRP A 59 -22.39 -16.20 -1.76
N PRO A 60 -22.17 -15.55 -0.60
CA PRO A 60 -23.14 -15.56 0.51
C PRO A 60 -24.48 -14.91 0.18
N GLY A 61 -24.53 -14.02 -0.82
CA GLY A 61 -25.75 -13.34 -1.26
C GLY A 61 -26.59 -14.11 -2.27
N LYS A 62 -26.19 -15.32 -2.67
CA LYS A 62 -26.81 -16.08 -3.76
C LYS A 62 -28.30 -16.31 -3.57
N ASP A 63 -28.72 -16.72 -2.37
CA ASP A 63 -30.12 -17.01 -2.08
C ASP A 63 -30.98 -15.74 -1.92
N MET A 64 -30.35 -14.65 -1.46
CA MET A 64 -31.02 -13.38 -1.25
C MET A 64 -31.16 -12.58 -2.56
N TYR A 65 -30.24 -12.75 -3.49
CA TYR A 65 -30.20 -12.04 -4.78
C TYR A 65 -29.99 -13.00 -5.95
N PRO A 66 -30.93 -13.94 -6.21
CA PRO A 66 -30.75 -14.99 -7.23
C PRO A 66 -30.63 -14.42 -8.66
N ASN A 67 -31.15 -13.23 -8.91
CA ASN A 67 -31.09 -12.55 -10.21
C ASN A 67 -30.13 -11.37 -10.22
N TYR A 68 -29.04 -11.44 -9.43
CA TYR A 68 -28.07 -10.36 -9.42
C TYR A 68 -27.48 -10.14 -10.81
N THR A 69 -27.42 -8.87 -11.21
CA THR A 69 -26.76 -8.44 -12.44
C THR A 69 -25.69 -7.42 -12.09
N PHE A 70 -24.53 -7.54 -12.71
CA PHE A 70 -23.46 -6.57 -12.53
C PHE A 70 -23.85 -5.21 -13.14
N PRO A 71 -23.74 -4.09 -12.41
CA PRO A 71 -24.07 -2.76 -12.92
C PRO A 71 -23.32 -2.34 -14.19
N ALA A 72 -22.15 -2.90 -14.46
CA ALA A 72 -21.40 -2.68 -15.70
C ALA A 72 -21.86 -3.63 -16.85
N GLY A 73 -22.89 -4.45 -16.64
CA GLY A 73 -23.48 -5.35 -17.63
C GLY A 73 -22.92 -6.78 -17.60
N SER A 74 -21.68 -6.98 -17.15
CA SER A 74 -21.09 -8.31 -17.01
C SER A 74 -20.03 -8.34 -15.93
N TYR A 75 -19.66 -9.56 -15.50
CA TYR A 75 -18.58 -9.78 -14.54
C TYR A 75 -17.26 -9.15 -14.99
N GLN A 76 -16.85 -9.38 -16.25
CA GLN A 76 -15.61 -8.80 -16.78
C GLN A 76 -15.69 -7.27 -16.90
N ALA A 77 -16.81 -6.74 -17.36
CA ALA A 77 -17.02 -5.31 -17.45
C ALA A 77 -16.99 -4.61 -16.07
N GLU A 78 -17.43 -5.32 -15.01
CA GLU A 78 -17.36 -4.80 -13.63
C GLU A 78 -15.91 -4.72 -13.15
N ILE A 79 -15.08 -5.75 -13.42
CA ILE A 79 -13.64 -5.72 -13.14
C ILE A 79 -12.97 -4.55 -13.88
N ASP A 80 -13.23 -4.41 -15.18
CA ASP A 80 -12.65 -3.37 -16.00
C ASP A 80 -13.08 -1.96 -15.56
N TYR A 81 -14.34 -1.81 -15.12
CA TYR A 81 -14.85 -0.57 -14.52
C TYR A 81 -14.00 -0.19 -13.28
N PHE A 82 -13.78 -1.10 -12.34
CA PHE A 82 -13.03 -0.80 -11.13
C PHE A 82 -11.54 -0.57 -11.41
N LEU A 83 -10.93 -1.34 -12.33
CA LEU A 83 -9.54 -1.11 -12.75
C LEU A 83 -9.36 0.27 -13.36
N ARG A 84 -10.28 0.69 -14.21
CA ARG A 84 -10.25 2.03 -14.83
C ARG A 84 -10.38 3.12 -13.78
N ARG A 85 -11.32 3.00 -12.83
CA ARG A 85 -11.49 3.94 -11.73
C ARG A 85 -10.25 4.04 -10.84
N ALA A 86 -9.57 2.90 -10.61
CA ALA A 86 -8.33 2.87 -9.86
C ALA A 86 -7.20 3.61 -10.59
N TYR A 87 -7.02 3.31 -11.86
CA TYR A 87 -6.00 3.93 -12.70
C TYR A 87 -6.21 5.44 -12.85
N GLU A 88 -7.40 5.88 -13.25
CA GLU A 88 -7.72 7.31 -13.45
C GLU A 88 -7.48 8.12 -12.17
N ALA A 89 -7.89 7.58 -11.01
CA ALA A 89 -7.66 8.23 -9.72
C ALA A 89 -6.16 8.31 -9.37
N ALA A 90 -5.41 7.22 -9.57
CA ALA A 90 -3.97 7.22 -9.31
C ALA A 90 -3.22 8.20 -10.23
N ASP A 91 -3.51 8.17 -11.53
CA ASP A 91 -2.88 9.00 -12.55
C ASP A 91 -3.07 10.49 -12.29
N SER A 92 -4.27 10.87 -11.82
CA SER A 92 -4.61 12.29 -11.55
C SER A 92 -3.76 12.94 -10.45
N ILE A 93 -3.17 12.15 -9.55
CA ILE A 93 -2.36 12.66 -8.43
C ILE A 93 -0.89 12.23 -8.48
N ALA A 94 -0.53 11.21 -9.25
CA ALA A 94 0.82 10.63 -9.25
C ALA A 94 1.92 11.67 -9.55
N GLY A 95 1.66 12.61 -10.46
CA GLY A 95 2.60 13.66 -10.82
C GLY A 95 2.80 14.77 -9.77
N LYS A 96 1.95 14.81 -8.73
CA LYS A 96 2.00 15.85 -7.69
C LYS A 96 2.99 15.52 -6.57
N TYR A 97 3.36 14.25 -6.40
CA TYR A 97 4.12 13.75 -5.27
C TYR A 97 5.41 13.08 -5.73
N ALA A 98 6.54 13.71 -5.43
CA ALA A 98 7.84 13.13 -5.72
C ALA A 98 8.15 12.04 -4.69
N LEU A 99 8.56 10.85 -5.17
CA LEU A 99 8.95 9.74 -4.30
C LEU A 99 10.22 10.09 -3.52
N VAL A 100 10.30 9.62 -2.29
CA VAL A 100 11.50 9.72 -1.46
C VAL A 100 12.55 8.75 -2.00
N GLN A 101 13.75 9.24 -2.19
CA GLN A 101 14.84 8.46 -2.75
C GLN A 101 15.28 7.34 -1.79
N ASN A 102 15.32 6.12 -2.29
CA ASN A 102 15.97 5.00 -1.63
C ASN A 102 17.40 4.89 -2.13
N THR A 103 18.37 5.21 -1.27
CA THR A 103 19.80 5.10 -1.60
C THR A 103 20.33 3.67 -1.50
N GLY A 104 19.55 2.75 -0.95
CA GLY A 104 19.98 1.37 -0.66
C GLY A 104 20.90 1.25 0.57
N ASN A 105 21.27 2.37 1.20
CA ASN A 105 22.08 2.33 2.42
C ASN A 105 21.32 1.67 3.56
N VAL A 106 22.04 0.86 4.33
CA VAL A 106 21.54 0.27 5.58
C VAL A 106 22.39 0.84 6.71
N GLN A 107 21.93 1.94 7.29
CA GLN A 107 22.63 2.60 8.38
C GLN A 107 22.69 1.70 9.62
N GLN A 108 23.88 1.31 10.02
CA GLN A 108 24.13 0.49 11.22
C GLN A 108 24.57 1.34 12.42
N SER A 109 25.13 2.51 12.15
CA SER A 109 25.59 3.46 13.16
C SER A 109 25.31 4.90 12.69
N ALA A 110 25.30 5.85 13.62
CA ALA A 110 25.07 7.26 13.33
C ALA A 110 26.14 7.91 12.43
N SER A 111 27.30 7.29 12.29
CA SER A 111 28.41 7.75 11.43
C SER A 111 28.27 7.29 9.98
N GLU A 112 27.37 6.36 9.69
CA GLU A 112 27.14 5.86 8.34
C GLU A 112 26.10 6.73 7.62
N PRO A 113 26.14 6.80 6.26
CA PRO A 113 25.13 7.51 5.50
C PRO A 113 23.72 6.98 5.78
N SER A 114 22.78 7.89 6.04
CA SER A 114 21.37 7.54 6.20
C SER A 114 20.73 7.21 4.84
N ASN A 115 19.55 6.61 4.93
CA ASN A 115 18.71 6.36 3.76
C ASN A 115 17.40 7.15 3.92
N PRO A 116 17.17 8.18 3.07
CA PRO A 116 15.98 9.01 3.16
C PRO A 116 14.66 8.22 3.19
N TYR A 117 14.61 7.09 2.48
CA TYR A 117 13.46 6.18 2.50
C TYR A 117 13.25 5.55 3.88
N MET A 118 14.34 5.16 4.56
CA MET A 118 14.28 4.62 5.92
C MET A 118 13.93 5.72 6.93
N ASP A 119 14.55 6.88 6.78
CA ASP A 119 14.34 8.03 7.66
C ASP A 119 12.88 8.47 7.66
N MET A 120 12.20 8.42 6.49
CA MET A 120 10.77 8.73 6.38
C MET A 120 9.92 7.86 7.31
N TYR A 121 10.22 6.56 7.42
CA TYR A 121 9.48 5.65 8.31
C TYR A 121 9.91 5.72 9.78
N ALA A 122 11.12 6.22 10.05
CA ALA A 122 11.68 6.31 11.39
C ALA A 122 11.48 7.69 12.05
N THR A 123 10.98 8.68 11.30
CA THR A 123 10.79 10.05 11.81
C THR A 123 9.52 10.17 12.67
N GLU A 124 9.57 11.08 13.66
CA GLU A 124 8.39 11.48 14.45
C GLU A 124 7.52 12.52 13.70
N ASP A 125 8.05 13.20 12.69
CA ASP A 125 7.35 14.22 11.90
C ASP A 125 7.54 13.99 10.40
N MET A 126 6.48 13.52 9.75
CA MET A 126 6.50 13.18 8.33
C MET A 126 6.12 14.34 7.40
N LYS A 127 5.81 15.54 7.92
CA LYS A 127 5.29 16.66 7.11
C LYS A 127 6.27 17.12 6.00
N GLY A 128 7.59 16.99 6.23
CA GLY A 128 8.62 17.42 5.30
C GLY A 128 8.82 16.49 4.09
N TYR A 129 8.28 15.29 4.10
CA TYR A 129 8.47 14.35 3.00
C TYR A 129 7.45 14.57 1.89
N SER A 130 7.94 14.77 0.66
CA SER A 130 7.12 15.03 -0.53
C SER A 130 6.15 13.89 -0.85
N GLU A 131 6.55 12.65 -0.64
CA GLU A 131 5.76 11.45 -0.90
C GLU A 131 4.53 11.33 0.01
N VAL A 132 4.55 11.98 1.19
CA VAL A 132 3.48 11.86 2.18
C VAL A 132 2.34 12.82 1.87
N ILE A 133 1.16 12.28 1.57
CA ILE A 133 -0.09 13.03 1.36
C ILE A 133 -0.76 13.35 2.69
N MET A 134 -0.86 12.35 3.57
CA MET A 134 -1.44 12.46 4.91
C MET A 134 -0.80 11.45 5.84
N TRP A 135 -0.59 11.81 7.08
CA TRP A 135 -0.08 10.92 8.12
C TRP A 135 -0.77 11.16 9.45
N ARG A 136 -0.68 10.19 10.34
CA ARG A 136 -1.17 10.32 11.70
C ARG A 136 -0.04 10.76 12.62
N GLN A 137 -0.15 11.93 13.19
CA GLN A 137 0.77 12.40 14.20
C GLN A 137 0.53 11.69 15.54
N TYR A 138 1.59 11.09 16.08
CA TYR A 138 1.63 10.58 17.44
C TYR A 138 2.29 11.60 18.36
N SER A 139 1.79 11.73 19.58
CA SER A 139 2.30 12.71 20.56
C SER A 139 2.21 12.16 21.96
N ARG A 140 3.34 12.04 22.63
CA ARG A 140 3.41 11.66 24.05
C ARG A 140 2.69 12.66 24.94
N ALA A 141 2.82 13.96 24.66
CA ALA A 141 2.18 15.02 25.43
C ALA A 141 0.65 14.93 25.38
N LEU A 142 0.07 14.42 24.31
CA LEU A 142 -1.36 14.23 24.13
C LEU A 142 -1.81 12.79 24.46
N SER A 143 -0.93 11.95 24.99
CA SER A 143 -1.19 10.52 25.25
C SER A 143 -1.68 9.76 24.01
N VAL A 144 -1.30 10.20 22.82
CA VAL A 144 -1.58 9.54 21.55
C VAL A 144 -0.36 8.76 21.13
N GLY A 145 -0.39 7.46 21.33
CA GLY A 145 0.74 6.58 21.03
C GLY A 145 0.30 5.20 20.56
N HIS A 146 1.28 4.37 20.27
CA HIS A 146 1.11 2.95 19.97
C HIS A 146 2.31 2.15 20.48
N SER A 147 2.14 0.85 20.62
CA SER A 147 3.18 -0.07 21.10
C SER A 147 3.80 -0.93 19.98
N VAL A 148 3.59 -0.58 18.72
CA VAL A 148 4.08 -1.39 17.57
C VAL A 148 5.59 -1.57 17.61
N GLY A 149 6.37 -0.50 17.87
CA GLY A 149 7.82 -0.58 17.96
C GLY A 149 8.30 -1.53 19.08
N TYR A 150 7.64 -1.47 20.25
CA TYR A 150 7.91 -2.35 21.35
C TYR A 150 7.67 -3.83 20.98
N HIS A 151 6.52 -4.13 20.38
CA HIS A 151 6.20 -5.50 19.97
C HIS A 151 7.12 -6.02 18.87
N ALA A 152 7.48 -5.16 17.90
CA ALA A 152 8.40 -5.53 16.82
C ALA A 152 9.82 -5.84 17.35
N GLN A 153 10.32 -5.05 18.31
CA GLN A 153 11.66 -5.26 18.91
C GLN A 153 11.75 -6.52 19.77
N LEU A 154 10.70 -6.84 20.50
CA LEU A 154 10.71 -7.98 21.43
C LEU A 154 10.29 -9.30 20.80
N MET A 155 9.94 -9.31 19.51
CA MET A 155 9.42 -10.50 18.79
C MET A 155 8.28 -11.22 19.54
N ASN A 156 7.55 -10.49 20.36
CA ASN A 156 6.46 -11.04 21.16
C ASN A 156 5.34 -11.56 20.27
N ASN A 157 4.77 -12.70 20.62
CA ASN A 157 3.62 -13.30 19.95
C ASN A 157 3.83 -13.60 18.46
N GLY A 158 5.06 -13.91 18.05
CA GLY A 158 5.36 -14.23 16.65
C GLY A 158 5.30 -13.04 15.72
N THR A 159 5.45 -11.81 16.26
CA THR A 159 5.58 -10.62 15.40
C THR A 159 6.86 -10.70 14.58
N GLY A 160 6.74 -10.47 13.29
CA GLY A 160 7.87 -10.51 12.37
C GLY A 160 7.37 -10.39 10.92
N THR A 161 8.31 -10.28 10.01
CA THR A 161 7.99 -10.22 8.58
C THR A 161 7.60 -11.60 8.08
N THR A 162 6.44 -11.71 7.45
CA THR A 162 5.98 -12.97 6.87
C THR A 162 6.78 -13.34 5.62
N ARG A 163 6.90 -14.65 5.34
CA ARG A 163 7.51 -15.15 4.10
C ARG A 163 6.85 -14.53 2.86
N GLY A 164 5.52 -14.47 2.82
CA GLY A 164 4.80 -13.88 1.69
C GLY A 164 5.12 -12.40 1.48
N MET A 165 5.31 -11.63 2.55
CA MET A 165 5.77 -10.24 2.45
C MET A 165 7.17 -10.17 1.83
N ILE A 166 8.11 -11.00 2.27
CA ILE A 166 9.46 -11.07 1.71
C ILE A 166 9.43 -11.48 0.24
N GLU A 167 8.65 -12.49 -0.12
CA GLU A 167 8.53 -12.97 -1.50
C GLU A 167 7.86 -11.97 -2.44
N SER A 168 7.09 -11.00 -1.91
CA SER A 168 6.47 -9.93 -2.71
C SER A 168 7.44 -8.88 -3.25
N TYR A 169 8.64 -8.77 -2.66
CA TYR A 169 9.68 -7.90 -3.23
C TYR A 169 10.16 -8.43 -4.57
N LEU A 170 10.40 -7.55 -5.53
CA LEU A 170 10.91 -7.93 -6.85
C LEU A 170 12.38 -8.35 -6.78
N MET A 171 12.81 -9.11 -7.78
CA MET A 171 14.22 -9.35 -8.02
C MET A 171 14.87 -8.09 -8.64
N SER A 172 16.19 -8.01 -8.65
CA SER A 172 16.93 -6.85 -9.16
C SER A 172 16.73 -6.58 -10.67
N ASP A 173 16.19 -7.57 -11.40
CA ASP A 173 15.76 -7.42 -12.79
C ASP A 173 14.32 -6.87 -12.94
N GLY A 174 13.70 -6.43 -11.84
CA GLY A 174 12.35 -5.89 -11.81
C GLY A 174 11.23 -6.93 -11.94
N LYS A 175 11.53 -8.22 -11.86
CA LYS A 175 10.54 -9.28 -12.01
C LYS A 175 10.22 -9.97 -10.69
N PRO A 176 9.02 -10.55 -10.54
CA PRO A 176 8.71 -11.44 -9.44
C PRO A 176 9.64 -12.67 -9.43
N ILE A 177 9.80 -13.28 -8.24
CA ILE A 177 10.69 -14.45 -8.03
C ILE A 177 10.45 -15.56 -9.08
N TYR A 178 9.19 -15.86 -9.37
CA TYR A 178 8.80 -16.95 -10.26
C TYR A 178 9.04 -16.68 -11.75
N SER A 179 9.39 -15.45 -12.15
CA SER A 179 9.63 -15.05 -13.55
C SER A 179 10.98 -14.38 -13.76
N SER A 180 11.80 -14.29 -12.72
CA SER A 180 13.15 -13.71 -12.77
C SER A 180 14.15 -14.65 -13.41
N SER A 181 15.21 -14.07 -13.98
CA SER A 181 16.40 -14.81 -14.42
C SER A 181 17.33 -15.21 -13.25
N PHE A 182 17.14 -14.64 -12.09
CA PHE A 182 17.90 -14.97 -10.89
C PHE A 182 17.24 -16.09 -10.10
N THR A 183 18.05 -17.02 -9.58
CA THR A 183 17.56 -18.07 -8.68
C THR A 183 17.34 -17.50 -7.29
N TYR A 184 16.14 -17.66 -6.76
CA TYR A 184 15.82 -17.34 -5.36
C TYR A 184 16.13 -18.53 -4.45
N ASN A 185 16.72 -18.22 -3.28
CA ASN A 185 16.98 -19.17 -2.20
C ASN A 185 16.65 -18.50 -0.88
N ASP A 186 15.93 -19.16 -0.01
CA ASP A 186 15.50 -18.68 1.31
C ASP A 186 16.23 -19.33 2.49
N GLU A 187 17.32 -20.06 2.23
CA GLU A 187 18.22 -20.60 3.26
C GLU A 187 19.13 -19.52 3.83
N GLY A 188 18.61 -18.81 4.84
CA GLY A 188 19.33 -17.73 5.54
C GLY A 188 19.13 -16.33 4.90
N ILE A 189 19.29 -15.32 5.74
CA ILE A 189 19.00 -13.91 5.38
C ILE A 189 19.87 -13.42 4.22
N ALA A 190 21.15 -13.79 4.18
CA ALA A 190 22.06 -13.40 3.09
C ALA A 190 21.54 -13.85 1.72
N ASN A 191 21.04 -15.09 1.62
CA ASN A 191 20.48 -15.60 0.37
C ASN A 191 19.16 -14.91 -0.01
N VAL A 192 18.29 -14.69 0.98
CA VAL A 192 17.02 -13.99 0.77
C VAL A 192 17.23 -12.58 0.21
N ARG A 193 18.29 -11.88 0.62
CA ARG A 193 18.62 -10.53 0.17
C ARG A 193 19.32 -10.46 -1.19
N LYS A 194 19.88 -11.59 -1.67
CA LYS A 194 20.70 -11.62 -2.87
C LYS A 194 19.86 -11.37 -4.14
N ASN A 195 20.34 -10.45 -4.99
CA ASN A 195 19.67 -10.10 -6.26
C ASN A 195 18.21 -9.63 -6.09
N ARG A 196 17.93 -8.88 -5.04
CA ARG A 196 16.59 -8.37 -4.73
C ARG A 196 16.53 -6.84 -4.85
N ASP A 197 15.33 -6.30 -4.86
CA ASP A 197 15.06 -4.88 -4.66
C ASP A 197 15.82 -4.39 -3.41
N ALA A 198 16.57 -3.29 -3.54
CA ALA A 198 17.42 -2.77 -2.47
C ALA A 198 16.65 -2.44 -1.17
N ARG A 199 15.34 -2.21 -1.25
CA ARG A 199 14.50 -1.96 -0.07
C ARG A 199 14.47 -3.13 0.90
N ILE A 200 14.64 -4.36 0.42
CA ILE A 200 14.66 -5.54 1.32
C ILE A 200 15.82 -5.48 2.32
N ASN A 201 16.94 -4.86 1.93
CA ASN A 201 18.11 -4.70 2.78
C ASN A 201 17.88 -3.73 3.96
N VAL A 202 16.88 -2.86 3.84
CA VAL A 202 16.47 -1.94 4.91
C VAL A 202 15.69 -2.69 6.01
N PHE A 203 14.89 -3.67 5.62
CA PHE A 203 14.01 -4.38 6.54
C PHE A 203 14.58 -5.70 7.07
N LEU A 204 15.47 -6.34 6.31
CA LEU A 204 16.16 -7.56 6.71
C LEU A 204 17.63 -7.27 7.00
N LYS A 205 18.00 -7.40 8.25
CA LYS A 205 19.37 -7.23 8.75
C LYS A 205 19.99 -8.60 9.04
N GLU A 206 21.26 -8.79 8.65
CA GLU A 206 22.10 -9.91 9.10
C GLU A 206 22.54 -9.71 10.54
#